data_34ad436408bb20db204ab0139e87178c
#
_entry.id   34ad436408bb20db204ab0139e87178c
#
_cell.length_a   1.000
_cell.length_b   1.000
_cell.length_c   1.000
_cell.angle_alpha   90.00
_cell.angle_beta   90.00
_cell.angle_gamma   90.00
#
_symmetry.space_group_name_H-M   'P 1'
#
loop_
_entity.id
_entity.type
_entity.pdbx_description
1 polymer ?
#
loop_
_entity_poly.entity_id
_entity_poly.type
_entity_poly.pdbx_seq_one_letter_code
_entity_poly.pdbx_strand_id
1 'polypeptide(L)'
;MTVEKESRCAVLGYGSWATAIVKTLTVNHQHVNWLVLNDDILKSLEERSHNVKYLPWCYIDRDYITPSKDINEVVRDVDIVFLAMPSAFLTKFLEPLKESLADKIVVSAVKGIIPGDYLTIVEHMNRYYNVPMKNLAVMTGPSHAEEVGQCRLSYLTVASEDNASAERVKELLNNDFFRCSISNDVLGVEAAAIMKNVYALAVGIAVGLRYGDNFLAVLISGCANEMNNFLNASVPIGNRNINAAAYMGDLLVTCYSPLSRNRRLGTLLGKGCSVKSALNEMTMVAEGYYAAECIRRSSMHTGVDMPIADMVWEVLYNNASARDAMLALTKILK
;
A
#
# COMPACT_ATOMS: atom_id res chain seq x y z
N MET A 1 31.97 -19.70 -14.88
CA MET A 1 31.02 -18.60 -14.88
C MET A 1 29.65 -19.24 -14.75
N THR A 2 29.09 -19.26 -13.55
CA THR A 2 27.70 -19.63 -13.34
C THR A 2 26.85 -18.53 -13.96
N VAL A 3 26.09 -18.87 -15.01
CA VAL A 3 25.04 -17.99 -15.54
C VAL A 3 24.08 -17.80 -14.38
N GLU A 4 24.08 -16.60 -13.75
CA GLU A 4 23.04 -16.23 -12.79
C GLU A 4 21.70 -16.36 -13.53
N LYS A 5 20.84 -17.22 -13.02
CA LYS A 5 19.53 -17.46 -13.60
C LYS A 5 18.74 -16.16 -13.43
N GLU A 6 18.40 -15.49 -14.54
CA GLU A 6 17.55 -14.30 -14.52
C GLU A 6 16.30 -14.60 -13.68
N SER A 7 16.06 -13.80 -12.65
CA SER A 7 14.89 -13.97 -11.77
C SER A 7 13.64 -13.64 -12.57
N ARG A 8 12.74 -14.60 -12.73
CA ARG A 8 11.44 -14.39 -13.37
C ARG A 8 10.46 -13.82 -12.35
N CYS A 9 9.69 -12.82 -12.73
CA CYS A 9 8.75 -12.19 -11.83
C CYS A 9 7.33 -12.12 -12.39
N ALA A 10 6.35 -12.12 -11.48
CA ALA A 10 4.95 -11.93 -11.77
C ALA A 10 4.39 -10.72 -11.02
N VAL A 11 3.44 -10.02 -11.65
CA VAL A 11 2.65 -8.97 -11.00
C VAL A 11 1.18 -9.37 -11.02
N LEU A 12 0.59 -9.55 -9.83
CA LEU A 12 -0.82 -9.85 -9.64
C LEU A 12 -1.57 -8.56 -9.35
N GLY A 13 -2.43 -8.15 -10.29
CA GLY A 13 -3.18 -6.89 -10.27
C GLY A 13 -2.89 -6.03 -11.49
N TYR A 14 -3.82 -5.14 -11.84
CA TYR A 14 -3.74 -4.32 -13.05
C TYR A 14 -4.17 -2.85 -12.82
N GLY A 15 -4.22 -2.41 -11.55
CA GLY A 15 -4.47 -1.02 -11.17
C GLY A 15 -3.27 -0.10 -11.42
N SER A 16 -3.39 1.17 -11.03
CA SER A 16 -2.32 2.17 -11.21
C SER A 16 -1.00 1.72 -10.59
N TRP A 17 -1.02 1.18 -9.35
CA TRP A 17 0.22 0.74 -8.68
C TRP A 17 0.85 -0.48 -9.35
N ALA A 18 0.04 -1.47 -9.75
CA ALA A 18 0.53 -2.60 -10.54
C ALA A 18 1.18 -2.14 -11.85
N THR A 19 0.54 -1.21 -12.57
CA THR A 19 1.09 -0.62 -13.80
C THR A 19 2.43 0.07 -13.56
N ALA A 20 2.56 0.82 -12.44
CA ALA A 20 3.81 1.49 -12.08
C ALA A 20 4.93 0.50 -11.73
N ILE A 21 4.62 -0.61 -11.05
CA ILE A 21 5.58 -1.70 -10.76
C ILE A 21 6.05 -2.35 -12.07
N VAL A 22 5.10 -2.72 -12.95
CA VAL A 22 5.44 -3.30 -14.27
C VAL A 22 6.30 -2.32 -15.06
N LYS A 23 5.98 -1.02 -15.07
CA LYS A 23 6.82 0.01 -15.69
C LYS A 23 8.25 -0.01 -15.16
N THR A 24 8.42 -0.05 -13.84
CA THR A 24 9.73 -0.09 -13.20
C THR A 24 10.52 -1.33 -13.59
N LEU A 25 9.89 -2.50 -13.57
CA LEU A 25 10.51 -3.78 -13.95
C LEU A 25 10.92 -3.80 -15.42
N THR A 26 10.04 -3.36 -16.34
CA THR A 26 10.34 -3.36 -17.78
C THR A 26 11.43 -2.35 -18.17
N VAL A 27 11.55 -1.22 -17.47
CA VAL A 27 12.67 -0.29 -17.64
C VAL A 27 13.99 -0.94 -17.23
N ASN A 28 13.96 -1.84 -16.26
CA ASN A 28 15.13 -2.64 -15.84
C ASN A 28 15.33 -3.89 -16.72
N HIS A 29 14.67 -3.98 -17.86
CA HIS A 29 14.71 -5.11 -18.78
C HIS A 29 14.30 -6.45 -18.14
N GLN A 30 13.49 -6.41 -17.08
CA GLN A 30 12.93 -7.61 -16.46
C GLN A 30 11.68 -8.05 -17.20
N HIS A 31 11.59 -9.34 -17.55
CA HIS A 31 10.40 -9.91 -18.14
C HIS A 31 9.35 -10.20 -17.05
N VAL A 32 8.11 -9.72 -17.27
CA VAL A 32 7.04 -9.75 -16.26
C VAL A 32 5.85 -10.56 -16.77
N ASN A 33 5.49 -11.63 -16.07
CA ASN A 33 4.19 -12.25 -16.22
C ASN A 33 3.15 -11.38 -15.49
N TRP A 34 2.13 -10.89 -16.21
CA TRP A 34 1.22 -9.89 -15.64
C TRP A 34 -0.23 -10.36 -15.64
N LEU A 35 -0.83 -10.50 -14.43
CA LEU A 35 -2.26 -10.85 -14.29
C LEU A 35 -3.14 -9.64 -14.61
N VAL A 36 -3.87 -9.72 -15.72
CA VAL A 36 -4.77 -8.65 -16.19
C VAL A 36 -6.14 -9.25 -16.50
N LEU A 37 -7.13 -9.06 -15.62
CA LEU A 37 -8.48 -9.64 -15.77
C LEU A 37 -9.42 -8.83 -16.67
N ASN A 38 -8.98 -7.67 -17.18
CA ASN A 38 -9.81 -6.76 -17.97
C ASN A 38 -9.44 -6.80 -19.46
N ASP A 39 -10.42 -7.12 -20.32
CA ASP A 39 -10.23 -7.28 -21.77
C ASP A 39 -9.80 -6.00 -22.47
N ASP A 40 -10.35 -4.85 -22.08
CA ASP A 40 -9.98 -3.57 -22.71
C ASP A 40 -8.50 -3.23 -22.42
N ILE A 41 -8.02 -3.56 -21.20
CA ILE A 41 -6.63 -3.36 -20.83
C ILE A 41 -5.72 -4.32 -21.61
N LEU A 42 -6.06 -5.61 -21.69
CA LEU A 42 -5.30 -6.59 -22.47
C LEU A 42 -5.15 -6.14 -23.92
N LYS A 43 -6.25 -5.81 -24.57
CA LYS A 43 -6.24 -5.31 -25.94
C LYS A 43 -5.41 -4.03 -26.09
N SER A 44 -5.52 -3.11 -25.15
CA SER A 44 -4.73 -1.87 -25.19
C SER A 44 -3.23 -2.09 -24.98
N LEU A 45 -2.84 -3.03 -24.12
CA LEU A 45 -1.44 -3.40 -23.94
C LEU A 45 -0.86 -4.01 -25.22
N GLU A 46 -1.61 -4.89 -25.90
CA GLU A 46 -1.21 -5.53 -27.13
C GLU A 46 -1.09 -4.54 -28.30
N GLU A 47 -2.10 -3.66 -28.48
CA GLU A 47 -2.18 -2.75 -29.62
C GLU A 47 -1.37 -1.46 -29.42
N ARG A 48 -1.30 -0.94 -28.18
CA ARG A 48 -0.84 0.42 -27.86
C ARG A 48 0.24 0.50 -26.80
N SER A 49 0.59 -0.61 -26.14
CA SER A 49 1.58 -0.61 -25.04
C SER A 49 1.20 0.25 -23.83
N HIS A 50 -0.10 0.42 -23.56
CA HIS A 50 -0.63 1.25 -22.48
C HIS A 50 -1.76 0.57 -21.73
N ASN A 51 -1.82 0.80 -20.42
CA ASN A 51 -2.99 0.45 -19.63
C ASN A 51 -4.05 1.56 -19.74
N VAL A 52 -5.02 1.37 -20.62
CA VAL A 52 -6.03 2.39 -20.99
C VAL A 52 -6.87 2.91 -19.82
N LYS A 53 -7.04 2.11 -18.74
CA LYS A 53 -7.86 2.49 -17.57
C LYS A 53 -7.04 3.07 -16.43
N TYR A 54 -5.77 2.66 -16.32
CA TYR A 54 -4.91 3.05 -15.23
C TYR A 54 -3.56 3.54 -15.74
N LEU A 55 -3.22 4.79 -15.50
CA LEU A 55 -2.04 5.47 -16.05
C LEU A 55 -1.98 5.41 -17.60
N PRO A 56 -3.01 5.89 -18.32
CA PRO A 56 -3.14 5.68 -19.78
C PRO A 56 -2.04 6.36 -20.61
N TRP A 57 -1.28 7.25 -20.01
CA TRP A 57 -0.11 7.92 -20.59
C TRP A 57 1.20 7.17 -20.32
N CYS A 58 1.20 6.14 -19.46
CA CYS A 58 2.39 5.40 -19.11
C CYS A 58 2.66 4.32 -20.17
N TYR A 59 3.72 4.49 -20.94
CA TYR A 59 4.19 3.48 -21.89
C TYR A 59 4.78 2.27 -21.16
N ILE A 60 4.35 1.08 -21.50
CA ILE A 60 4.86 -0.20 -21.04
C ILE A 60 5.50 -0.92 -22.23
N ASP A 61 6.76 -1.30 -22.12
CA ASP A 61 7.42 -2.05 -23.16
C ASP A 61 6.86 -3.48 -23.21
N ARG A 62 6.15 -3.77 -24.29
CA ARG A 62 5.44 -5.04 -24.46
C ARG A 62 6.37 -6.23 -24.70
N ASP A 63 7.60 -6.00 -25.15
CA ASP A 63 8.58 -7.06 -25.35
C ASP A 63 9.03 -7.68 -24.01
N TYR A 64 8.79 -6.98 -22.90
CA TYR A 64 9.10 -7.42 -21.53
C TYR A 64 7.86 -7.83 -20.73
N ILE A 65 6.69 -8.01 -21.33
CA ILE A 65 5.50 -8.46 -20.60
C ILE A 65 4.83 -9.65 -21.27
N THR A 66 4.30 -10.55 -20.44
CA THR A 66 3.36 -11.61 -20.86
C THR A 66 2.07 -11.45 -20.04
N PRO A 67 1.08 -10.68 -20.55
CA PRO A 67 -0.18 -10.52 -19.86
C PRO A 67 -1.07 -11.75 -20.04
N SER A 68 -1.72 -12.21 -18.96
CA SER A 68 -2.68 -13.33 -18.99
C SER A 68 -3.82 -13.07 -18.00
N LYS A 69 -4.97 -13.70 -18.24
CA LYS A 69 -6.10 -13.78 -17.30
C LYS A 69 -6.00 -14.97 -16.34
N ASP A 70 -5.17 -15.95 -16.64
CA ASP A 70 -5.00 -17.14 -15.80
C ASP A 70 -3.88 -16.91 -14.79
N ILE A 71 -4.27 -16.79 -13.52
CA ILE A 71 -3.34 -16.61 -12.42
C ILE A 71 -2.32 -17.74 -12.30
N ASN A 72 -2.70 -18.97 -12.66
CA ASN A 72 -1.82 -20.15 -12.55
C ASN A 72 -0.74 -20.11 -13.62
N GLU A 73 -1.06 -19.67 -14.85
CA GLU A 73 -0.06 -19.42 -15.88
C GLU A 73 0.91 -18.31 -15.46
N VAL A 74 0.37 -17.23 -14.88
CA VAL A 74 1.16 -16.06 -14.45
C VAL A 74 2.20 -16.44 -13.39
N VAL A 75 1.87 -17.33 -12.44
CA VAL A 75 2.77 -17.63 -11.30
C VAL A 75 3.59 -18.92 -11.47
N ARG A 76 3.35 -19.74 -12.49
CA ARG A 76 3.93 -21.09 -12.61
C ARG A 76 5.46 -21.10 -12.60
N ASP A 77 6.09 -20.38 -13.47
CA ASP A 77 7.53 -20.44 -13.72
C ASP A 77 8.26 -19.17 -13.27
N VAL A 78 7.83 -18.58 -12.13
CA VAL A 78 8.43 -17.38 -11.58
C VAL A 78 9.02 -17.61 -10.20
N ASP A 79 10.02 -16.82 -9.85
CA ASP A 79 10.68 -16.86 -8.55
C ASP A 79 10.10 -15.81 -7.58
N ILE A 80 9.58 -14.69 -8.12
CA ILE A 80 9.11 -13.54 -7.35
C ILE A 80 7.72 -13.12 -7.81
N VAL A 81 6.79 -12.94 -6.86
CA VAL A 81 5.39 -12.56 -7.12
C VAL A 81 5.05 -11.27 -6.38
N PHE A 82 4.71 -10.21 -7.11
CA PHE A 82 4.23 -8.95 -6.56
C PHE A 82 2.71 -8.95 -6.45
N LEU A 83 2.19 -8.71 -5.25
CA LEU A 83 0.77 -8.51 -4.98
C LEU A 83 0.46 -7.01 -5.05
N ALA A 84 -0.31 -6.57 -6.04
CA ALA A 84 -0.58 -5.15 -6.30
C ALA A 84 -2.06 -4.88 -6.64
N MET A 85 -2.95 -5.41 -5.81
CA MET A 85 -4.39 -5.18 -5.87
C MET A 85 -4.89 -4.52 -4.57
N PRO A 86 -6.11 -3.95 -4.52
CA PRO A 86 -6.68 -3.48 -3.27
C PRO A 86 -6.91 -4.64 -2.29
N SER A 87 -6.62 -4.42 -1.00
CA SER A 87 -6.70 -5.44 0.05
C SER A 87 -8.08 -6.10 0.14
N ALA A 88 -9.15 -5.32 -0.05
CA ALA A 88 -10.53 -5.80 -0.03
C ALA A 88 -10.86 -6.83 -1.13
N PHE A 89 -10.05 -6.93 -2.17
CA PHE A 89 -10.26 -7.86 -3.28
C PHE A 89 -9.23 -8.99 -3.33
N LEU A 90 -8.24 -8.99 -2.46
CA LEU A 90 -7.12 -9.94 -2.51
C LEU A 90 -7.59 -11.39 -2.47
N THR A 91 -8.45 -11.76 -1.53
CA THR A 91 -8.97 -13.12 -1.40
C THR A 91 -9.68 -13.59 -2.66
N LYS A 92 -10.53 -12.72 -3.24
CA LYS A 92 -11.23 -13.01 -4.50
C LYS A 92 -10.29 -13.13 -5.70
N PHE A 93 -9.24 -12.32 -5.76
CA PHE A 93 -8.22 -12.40 -6.79
C PHE A 93 -7.42 -13.70 -6.74
N LEU A 94 -7.15 -14.20 -5.53
CA LEU A 94 -6.38 -15.41 -5.30
C LEU A 94 -7.24 -16.68 -5.27
N GLU A 95 -8.59 -16.59 -5.27
CA GLU A 95 -9.50 -17.75 -5.24
C GLU A 95 -9.20 -18.79 -6.36
N PRO A 96 -8.91 -18.41 -7.62
CA PRO A 96 -8.61 -19.37 -8.69
C PRO A 96 -7.20 -19.97 -8.62
N LEU A 97 -6.36 -19.51 -7.68
CA LEU A 97 -4.97 -19.94 -7.58
C LEU A 97 -4.87 -21.37 -7.09
N LYS A 98 -4.22 -22.23 -7.88
CA LYS A 98 -3.94 -23.64 -7.55
C LYS A 98 -2.44 -23.91 -7.41
N GLU A 99 -1.61 -23.09 -8.07
CA GLU A 99 -0.15 -23.19 -8.00
C GLU A 99 0.34 -22.78 -6.61
N SER A 100 1.37 -23.46 -6.10
CA SER A 100 1.96 -23.12 -4.80
C SER A 100 2.78 -21.84 -4.89
N LEU A 101 2.67 -21.00 -3.84
CA LEU A 101 3.53 -19.83 -3.65
C LEU A 101 4.60 -20.05 -2.57
N ALA A 102 4.65 -21.24 -1.94
CA ALA A 102 5.48 -21.50 -0.75
C ALA A 102 6.99 -21.41 -1.03
N ASP A 103 7.42 -21.70 -2.25
CA ASP A 103 8.82 -21.66 -2.70
C ASP A 103 9.22 -20.35 -3.40
N LYS A 104 8.28 -19.41 -3.51
CA LYS A 104 8.46 -18.12 -4.18
C LYS A 104 8.63 -16.98 -3.18
N ILE A 105 9.36 -15.94 -3.56
CA ILE A 105 9.35 -14.69 -2.81
C ILE A 105 8.04 -13.97 -3.15
N VAL A 106 7.19 -13.75 -2.14
CA VAL A 106 5.93 -13.02 -2.31
C VAL A 106 6.07 -11.63 -1.73
N VAL A 107 5.94 -10.62 -2.59
CA VAL A 107 6.12 -9.21 -2.25
C VAL A 107 4.75 -8.54 -2.13
N SER A 108 4.36 -8.17 -0.92
CA SER A 108 3.19 -7.33 -0.70
C SER A 108 3.50 -5.89 -1.08
N ALA A 109 2.86 -5.38 -2.12
CA ALA A 109 2.79 -3.97 -2.47
C ALA A 109 1.42 -3.37 -2.12
N VAL A 110 0.63 -4.11 -1.34
CA VAL A 110 -0.71 -3.73 -0.85
C VAL A 110 -0.56 -2.89 0.41
N LYS A 111 -1.28 -1.79 0.48
CA LYS A 111 -1.24 -0.85 1.62
C LYS A 111 -2.58 -0.86 2.37
N GLY A 112 -3.02 -2.04 2.76
CA GLY A 112 -4.32 -2.26 3.39
C GLY A 112 -4.34 -3.55 4.19
N ILE A 113 -5.51 -3.89 4.71
CA ILE A 113 -5.78 -5.05 5.53
C ILE A 113 -6.93 -5.85 4.94
N ILE A 114 -6.96 -7.15 5.17
CA ILE A 114 -8.01 -8.02 4.65
C ILE A 114 -9.27 -7.85 5.50
N PRO A 115 -10.37 -7.35 4.91
CA PRO A 115 -11.63 -7.21 5.63
C PRO A 115 -12.15 -8.56 6.13
N GLY A 116 -12.65 -8.59 7.35
CA GLY A 116 -13.21 -9.79 7.98
C GLY A 116 -12.18 -10.59 8.79
N ASP A 117 -11.03 -10.91 8.20
CA ASP A 117 -9.96 -11.63 8.91
C ASP A 117 -9.09 -10.71 9.77
N TYR A 118 -9.05 -9.43 9.42
CA TYR A 118 -8.21 -8.40 10.07
C TYR A 118 -6.70 -8.72 10.07
N LEU A 119 -6.28 -9.60 9.17
CA LEU A 119 -4.88 -9.94 8.97
C LEU A 119 -4.21 -8.94 8.02
N THR A 120 -2.93 -8.70 8.24
CA THR A 120 -2.08 -8.07 7.24
C THR A 120 -1.89 -9.01 6.04
N ILE A 121 -1.38 -8.51 4.93
CA ILE A 121 -1.17 -9.35 3.74
C ILE A 121 -0.13 -10.42 4.02
N VAL A 122 0.95 -10.06 4.74
CA VAL A 122 2.01 -11.01 5.13
C VAL A 122 1.45 -12.13 6.00
N GLU A 123 0.67 -11.80 7.03
CA GLU A 123 0.03 -12.81 7.90
C GLU A 123 -0.94 -13.71 7.11
N HIS A 124 -1.71 -13.13 6.21
CA HIS A 124 -2.65 -13.87 5.37
C HIS A 124 -1.92 -14.85 4.42
N MET A 125 -0.87 -14.39 3.74
CA MET A 125 -0.08 -15.26 2.84
C MET A 125 0.63 -16.38 3.60
N ASN A 126 1.15 -16.10 4.80
CA ASN A 126 1.75 -17.12 5.64
C ASN A 126 0.70 -18.16 6.10
N ARG A 127 -0.47 -17.69 6.57
CA ARG A 127 -1.49 -18.54 7.19
C ARG A 127 -2.26 -19.41 6.19
N TYR A 128 -2.66 -18.84 5.06
CA TYR A 128 -3.58 -19.51 4.12
C TYR A 128 -2.90 -20.02 2.85
N TYR A 129 -1.72 -19.48 2.49
CA TYR A 129 -0.97 -19.90 1.31
C TYR A 129 0.35 -20.59 1.66
N ASN A 130 0.62 -20.80 2.96
CA ASN A 130 1.81 -21.49 3.48
C ASN A 130 3.13 -20.90 2.97
N VAL A 131 3.15 -19.59 2.68
CA VAL A 131 4.38 -18.90 2.29
C VAL A 131 5.21 -18.66 3.56
N PRO A 132 6.44 -19.21 3.66
CA PRO A 132 7.28 -19.00 4.84
C PRO A 132 7.60 -17.52 5.05
N MET A 133 7.69 -17.05 6.30
CA MET A 133 8.00 -15.65 6.61
C MET A 133 9.29 -15.14 5.93
N LYS A 134 10.32 -15.98 5.83
CA LYS A 134 11.56 -15.66 5.10
C LYS A 134 11.38 -15.39 3.61
N ASN A 135 10.29 -15.89 3.02
CA ASN A 135 9.93 -15.72 1.61
C ASN A 135 8.91 -14.57 1.42
N LEU A 136 8.50 -13.91 2.50
CA LEU A 136 7.59 -12.77 2.46
C LEU A 136 8.36 -11.46 2.50
N ALA A 137 7.97 -10.53 1.65
CA ALA A 137 8.49 -9.18 1.67
C ALA A 137 7.35 -8.17 1.56
N VAL A 138 7.57 -6.98 2.12
CA VAL A 138 6.67 -5.82 2.00
C VAL A 138 7.40 -4.71 1.27
N MET A 139 6.76 -4.11 0.27
CA MET A 139 7.29 -2.98 -0.46
C MET A 139 6.44 -1.74 -0.20
N THR A 140 6.99 -0.74 0.46
CA THR A 140 6.29 0.51 0.80
C THR A 140 7.23 1.72 0.84
N GLY A 141 6.65 2.90 0.90
CA GLY A 141 7.37 4.17 0.92
C GLY A 141 6.63 5.25 0.12
N PRO A 142 7.15 6.48 0.10
CA PRO A 142 6.56 7.60 -0.62
C PRO A 142 6.59 7.36 -2.13
N SER A 143 5.47 6.84 -2.69
CA SER A 143 5.41 6.36 -4.07
C SER A 143 4.00 6.43 -4.63
N HIS A 144 3.60 7.59 -5.13
CA HIS A 144 2.39 7.65 -5.94
C HIS A 144 2.61 6.99 -7.30
N ALA A 145 1.68 6.13 -7.70
CA ALA A 145 1.76 5.40 -8.97
C ALA A 145 1.91 6.33 -10.18
N GLU A 146 1.27 7.50 -10.12
CA GLU A 146 1.33 8.54 -11.13
C GLU A 146 2.75 9.11 -11.29
N GLU A 147 3.48 9.29 -10.20
CA GLU A 147 4.85 9.80 -10.23
C GLU A 147 5.84 8.72 -10.65
N VAL A 148 5.70 7.51 -10.13
CA VAL A 148 6.53 6.36 -10.54
C VAL A 148 6.35 6.05 -12.03
N GLY A 149 5.11 6.04 -12.52
CA GLY A 149 4.83 5.85 -13.95
C GLY A 149 5.43 6.95 -14.86
N GLN A 150 5.69 8.15 -14.33
CA GLN A 150 6.42 9.24 -14.99
C GLN A 150 7.94 9.17 -14.80
N CYS A 151 8.45 8.09 -14.20
CA CYS A 151 9.86 7.92 -13.86
C CYS A 151 10.40 9.06 -12.94
N ARG A 152 9.56 9.61 -12.07
CA ARG A 152 10.00 10.58 -11.06
C ARG A 152 10.68 9.87 -9.91
N LEU A 153 11.75 10.46 -9.39
CA LEU A 153 12.56 9.88 -8.34
C LEU A 153 11.71 9.54 -7.10
N SER A 154 11.68 8.26 -6.78
CA SER A 154 10.90 7.69 -5.68
C SER A 154 11.78 6.79 -4.81
N TYR A 155 11.58 6.85 -3.49
CA TYR A 155 12.32 6.05 -2.51
C TYR A 155 11.36 5.08 -1.85
N LEU A 156 11.71 3.78 -1.89
CA LEU A 156 10.93 2.74 -1.24
C LEU A 156 11.81 1.92 -0.30
N THR A 157 11.14 1.16 0.55
CA THR A 157 11.76 0.16 1.42
C THR A 157 11.18 -1.20 1.08
N VAL A 158 12.04 -2.16 0.86
CA VAL A 158 11.71 -3.59 0.80
C VAL A 158 12.03 -4.18 2.16
N ALA A 159 11.02 -4.64 2.88
CA ALA A 159 11.18 -5.26 4.18
C ALA A 159 10.96 -6.78 4.08
N SER A 160 11.92 -7.58 4.56
CA SER A 160 11.83 -9.04 4.66
C SER A 160 12.62 -9.51 5.87
N GLU A 161 12.19 -10.60 6.52
CA GLU A 161 12.98 -11.24 7.57
C GLU A 161 14.30 -11.83 7.02
N ASP A 162 14.30 -12.22 5.73
CA ASP A 162 15.48 -12.70 5.03
C ASP A 162 16.11 -11.60 4.16
N ASN A 163 17.32 -11.19 4.52
CA ASN A 163 18.05 -10.16 3.77
C ASN A 163 18.32 -10.54 2.31
N ALA A 164 18.52 -11.83 2.01
CA ALA A 164 18.75 -12.28 0.64
C ALA A 164 17.49 -12.09 -0.22
N SER A 165 16.33 -12.40 0.32
CA SER A 165 15.03 -12.14 -0.33
C SER A 165 14.81 -10.63 -0.57
N ALA A 166 15.12 -9.78 0.42
CA ALA A 166 15.00 -8.33 0.29
C ALA A 166 15.96 -7.76 -0.78
N GLU A 167 17.22 -8.20 -0.82
CA GLU A 167 18.19 -7.75 -1.82
C GLU A 167 17.78 -8.19 -3.24
N ARG A 168 17.33 -9.42 -3.44
CA ARG A 168 16.82 -9.88 -4.75
C ARG A 168 15.68 -9.01 -5.27
N VAL A 169 14.72 -8.67 -4.41
CA VAL A 169 13.60 -7.78 -4.79
C VAL A 169 14.10 -6.37 -5.09
N LYS A 170 15.02 -5.83 -4.28
CA LYS A 170 15.63 -4.53 -4.49
C LYS A 170 16.38 -4.47 -5.83
N GLU A 171 17.17 -5.48 -6.17
CA GLU A 171 17.92 -5.55 -7.44
C GLU A 171 17.01 -5.48 -8.66
N LEU A 172 15.84 -6.15 -8.62
CA LEU A 172 14.86 -6.09 -9.71
C LEU A 172 14.27 -4.69 -9.92
N LEU A 173 14.11 -3.93 -8.83
CA LEU A 173 13.38 -2.66 -8.84
C LEU A 173 14.29 -1.44 -8.93
N ASN A 174 15.52 -1.53 -8.39
CA ASN A 174 16.39 -0.37 -8.22
C ASN A 174 16.92 0.15 -9.55
N ASN A 175 16.75 1.45 -9.80
CA ASN A 175 17.23 2.17 -10.98
C ASN A 175 17.40 3.66 -10.68
N ASP A 176 17.56 4.50 -11.70
CA ASP A 176 17.83 5.93 -11.53
C ASP A 176 16.66 6.73 -10.93
N PHE A 177 15.42 6.28 -11.15
CA PHE A 177 14.23 6.95 -10.61
C PHE A 177 13.50 6.15 -9.52
N PHE A 178 13.93 4.91 -9.24
CA PHE A 178 13.33 4.07 -8.23
C PHE A 178 14.41 3.49 -7.31
N ARG A 179 14.58 4.10 -6.15
CA ARG A 179 15.62 3.75 -5.17
C ARG A 179 15.04 2.92 -4.05
N CYS A 180 15.61 1.74 -3.83
CA CYS A 180 15.18 0.82 -2.79
C CYS A 180 16.20 0.72 -1.66
N SER A 181 15.74 0.85 -0.42
CA SER A 181 16.44 0.43 0.80
C SER A 181 15.86 -0.89 1.30
N ILE A 182 16.59 -1.58 2.17
CA ILE A 182 16.09 -2.80 2.82
C ILE A 182 15.84 -2.58 4.31
N SER A 183 14.95 -3.40 4.87
CA SER A 183 14.62 -3.44 6.30
C SER A 183 14.30 -4.87 6.72
N ASN A 184 14.48 -5.21 7.98
CA ASN A 184 14.01 -6.47 8.58
C ASN A 184 12.70 -6.30 9.38
N ASP A 185 12.16 -5.07 9.46
CA ASP A 185 10.92 -4.78 10.18
C ASP A 185 9.67 -4.99 9.28
N VAL A 186 9.42 -6.23 8.89
CA VAL A 186 8.34 -6.60 7.96
C VAL A 186 6.98 -6.14 8.46
N LEU A 187 6.61 -6.56 9.66
CA LEU A 187 5.28 -6.27 10.23
C LEU A 187 5.13 -4.79 10.58
N GLY A 188 6.19 -4.13 11.09
CA GLY A 188 6.13 -2.70 11.41
C GLY A 188 6.02 -1.82 10.16
N VAL A 189 6.73 -2.16 9.08
CA VAL A 189 6.64 -1.46 7.79
C VAL A 189 5.26 -1.65 7.16
N GLU A 190 4.69 -2.86 7.23
CA GLU A 190 3.33 -3.13 6.74
C GLU A 190 2.27 -2.40 7.56
N ALA A 191 2.35 -2.47 8.90
CA ALA A 191 1.43 -1.76 9.79
C ALA A 191 1.47 -0.24 9.58
N ALA A 192 2.67 0.35 9.44
CA ALA A 192 2.81 1.77 9.13
C ALA A 192 2.13 2.16 7.81
N ALA A 193 2.28 1.33 6.76
CA ALA A 193 1.62 1.55 5.47
C ALA A 193 0.09 1.47 5.54
N ILE A 194 -0.45 0.73 6.50
CA ILE A 194 -1.89 0.67 6.80
C ILE A 194 -2.31 1.93 7.56
N MET A 195 -1.61 2.27 8.66
CA MET A 195 -1.93 3.37 9.57
C MET A 195 -1.91 4.73 8.87
N LYS A 196 -0.92 5.00 8.01
CA LYS A 196 -0.84 6.27 7.28
C LYS A 196 -2.12 6.59 6.48
N ASN A 197 -2.85 5.57 6.01
CA ASN A 197 -4.09 5.74 5.26
C ASN A 197 -5.22 6.27 6.16
N VAL A 198 -5.26 5.85 7.43
CA VAL A 198 -6.17 6.37 8.44
C VAL A 198 -5.81 7.82 8.79
N TYR A 199 -4.53 8.10 8.95
CA TYR A 199 -4.06 9.46 9.25
C TYR A 199 -4.30 10.43 8.09
N ALA A 200 -4.18 9.97 6.85
CA ALA A 200 -4.53 10.78 5.69
C ALA A 200 -6.03 11.14 5.66
N LEU A 201 -6.93 10.26 6.17
CA LEU A 201 -8.33 10.61 6.39
C LEU A 201 -8.47 11.73 7.42
N ALA A 202 -7.78 11.64 8.56
CA ALA A 202 -7.80 12.69 9.59
C ALA A 202 -7.37 14.05 9.04
N VAL A 203 -6.23 14.06 8.32
CA VAL A 203 -5.73 15.28 7.66
C VAL A 203 -6.72 15.79 6.61
N GLY A 204 -7.31 14.88 5.82
CA GLY A 204 -8.36 15.24 4.87
C GLY A 204 -9.57 15.89 5.55
N ILE A 205 -10.05 15.34 6.67
CA ILE A 205 -11.15 15.93 7.46
C ILE A 205 -10.77 17.34 7.90
N ALA A 206 -9.58 17.55 8.45
CA ALA A 206 -9.10 18.86 8.87
C ALA A 206 -9.08 19.86 7.70
N VAL A 207 -8.60 19.45 6.53
CA VAL A 207 -8.60 20.28 5.31
C VAL A 207 -10.03 20.62 4.87
N GLY A 208 -10.95 19.65 4.90
CA GLY A 208 -12.36 19.86 4.56
C GLY A 208 -13.06 20.85 5.51
N LEU A 209 -12.67 20.84 6.78
CA LEU A 209 -13.11 21.79 7.83
C LEU A 209 -12.39 23.15 7.77
N ARG A 210 -11.45 23.35 6.83
CA ARG A 210 -10.68 24.57 6.62
C ARG A 210 -9.70 24.91 7.73
N TYR A 211 -9.14 23.92 8.43
CA TYR A 211 -7.99 24.15 9.29
C TYR A 211 -6.76 24.53 8.47
N GLY A 212 -5.97 25.45 8.97
CA GLY A 212 -4.76 25.94 8.29
C GLY A 212 -3.53 25.06 8.51
N ASP A 213 -2.44 25.38 7.79
CA ASP A 213 -1.20 24.59 7.75
C ASP A 213 -0.52 24.43 9.11
N ASN A 214 -0.63 25.43 10.01
CA ASN A 214 -0.11 25.32 11.39
C ASN A 214 -0.74 24.14 12.14
N PHE A 215 -2.07 24.00 12.07
CA PHE A 215 -2.76 22.87 12.69
C PHE A 215 -2.45 21.55 11.99
N LEU A 216 -2.38 21.54 10.66
CA LEU A 216 -2.02 20.34 9.89
C LEU A 216 -0.64 19.81 10.27
N ALA A 217 0.33 20.70 10.50
CA ALA A 217 1.66 20.30 10.96
C ALA A 217 1.62 19.62 12.33
N VAL A 218 0.85 20.17 13.30
CA VAL A 218 0.65 19.55 14.63
C VAL A 218 -0.08 18.21 14.51
N LEU A 219 -1.14 18.14 13.69
CA LEU A 219 -1.89 16.91 13.49
C LEU A 219 -1.02 15.81 12.91
N ILE A 220 -0.18 16.10 11.89
CA ILE A 220 0.70 15.11 11.28
C ILE A 220 1.81 14.68 12.23
N SER A 221 2.35 15.59 13.05
CA SER A 221 3.29 15.23 14.12
C SER A 221 2.64 14.31 15.15
N GLY A 222 1.38 14.57 15.51
CA GLY A 222 0.58 13.68 16.34
C GLY A 222 0.38 12.31 15.72
N CYS A 223 0.09 12.23 14.42
CA CYS A 223 -0.03 10.98 13.67
C CYS A 223 1.26 10.15 13.72
N ALA A 224 2.42 10.81 13.57
CA ALA A 224 3.70 10.13 13.65
C ALA A 224 3.99 9.56 15.04
N ASN A 225 3.68 10.33 16.09
CA ASN A 225 3.81 9.90 17.48
C ASN A 225 2.88 8.72 17.79
N GLU A 226 1.62 8.80 17.37
CA GLU A 226 0.63 7.75 17.57
C GLU A 226 1.05 6.46 16.83
N MET A 227 1.51 6.57 15.58
CA MET A 227 2.08 5.46 14.82
C MET A 227 3.26 4.83 15.58
N ASN A 228 4.21 5.63 16.06
CA ASN A 228 5.38 5.12 16.76
C ASN A 228 4.99 4.37 18.05
N ASN A 229 4.08 4.91 18.83
CA ASN A 229 3.60 4.28 20.06
C ASN A 229 2.91 2.94 19.78
N PHE A 230 2.03 2.92 18.78
CA PHE A 230 1.35 1.69 18.36
C PHE A 230 2.33 0.62 17.88
N LEU A 231 3.27 0.97 17.01
CA LEU A 231 4.26 0.03 16.49
C LEU A 231 5.16 -0.53 17.58
N ASN A 232 5.56 0.28 18.55
CA ASN A 232 6.37 -0.18 19.67
C ASN A 232 5.64 -1.14 20.61
N ALA A 233 4.32 -1.01 20.74
CA ALA A 233 3.51 -1.89 21.55
C ALA A 233 3.07 -3.17 20.83
N SER A 234 2.72 -3.06 19.53
CA SER A 234 2.13 -4.17 18.75
C SER A 234 3.18 -5.04 18.07
N VAL A 235 4.26 -4.45 17.59
CA VAL A 235 5.33 -5.09 16.80
C VAL A 235 6.69 -4.57 17.28
N PRO A 236 7.08 -4.88 18.52
CA PRO A 236 8.32 -4.35 19.08
C PRO A 236 9.54 -4.87 18.29
N ILE A 237 10.39 -3.94 17.87
CA ILE A 237 11.69 -4.21 17.29
C ILE A 237 12.70 -3.20 17.83
N GLY A 238 13.93 -3.67 18.14
CA GLY A 238 14.98 -2.76 18.59
C GLY A 238 15.39 -1.75 17.50
N ASN A 239 15.53 -0.48 17.88
CA ASN A 239 16.06 0.59 17.02
C ASN A 239 15.24 0.91 15.74
N ARG A 240 13.89 0.85 15.79
CA ARG A 240 13.07 1.33 14.69
C ARG A 240 13.31 2.83 14.45
N ASN A 241 13.76 3.18 13.25
CA ASN A 241 13.86 4.59 12.84
C ASN A 241 12.54 5.04 12.22
N ILE A 242 11.66 5.60 13.03
CA ILE A 242 10.35 6.11 12.58
C ILE A 242 10.47 7.23 11.52
N ASN A 243 11.63 7.89 11.41
CA ASN A 243 11.87 8.95 10.42
C ASN A 243 12.29 8.40 9.05
N ALA A 244 12.45 7.08 8.91
CA ALA A 244 12.77 6.47 7.60
C ALA A 244 11.62 6.61 6.59
N ALA A 245 11.98 6.45 5.31
CA ALA A 245 11.04 6.64 4.18
C ALA A 245 9.77 5.78 4.29
N ALA A 246 9.89 4.54 4.78
CA ALA A 246 8.76 3.62 4.94
C ALA A 246 7.72 4.07 5.98
N TYR A 247 8.10 4.90 6.94
CA TYR A 247 7.24 5.40 8.00
C TYR A 247 6.89 6.87 7.77
N MET A 248 7.76 7.79 8.22
CA MET A 248 7.54 9.24 8.12
C MET A 248 7.39 9.70 6.67
N GLY A 249 8.23 9.20 5.76
CA GLY A 249 8.17 9.61 4.34
C GLY A 249 6.84 9.25 3.70
N ASP A 250 6.37 8.01 3.90
CA ASP A 250 5.09 7.54 3.34
C ASP A 250 3.87 8.20 4.03
N LEU A 251 3.97 8.49 5.34
CA LEU A 251 2.98 9.27 6.06
C LEU A 251 2.84 10.68 5.47
N LEU A 252 3.96 11.39 5.34
CA LEU A 252 3.98 12.77 4.84
C LEU A 252 3.38 12.86 3.43
N VAL A 253 3.87 12.03 2.48
CA VAL A 253 3.37 12.10 1.10
C VAL A 253 1.87 11.78 1.04
N THR A 254 1.39 10.83 1.86
CA THR A 254 -0.03 10.45 1.88
C THR A 254 -0.92 11.53 2.49
N CYS A 255 -0.41 12.28 3.47
CA CYS A 255 -1.14 13.37 4.12
C CYS A 255 -1.14 14.66 3.29
N TYR A 256 -0.04 15.00 2.61
CA TYR A 256 0.08 16.27 1.87
C TYR A 256 -0.38 16.18 0.42
N SER A 257 -0.19 15.03 -0.24
CA SER A 257 -0.44 14.93 -1.67
C SER A 257 -1.93 15.03 -2.03
N PRO A 258 -2.30 15.81 -3.04
CA PRO A 258 -3.65 15.82 -3.60
C PRO A 258 -4.01 14.50 -4.31
N LEU A 259 -3.01 13.68 -4.66
CA LEU A 259 -3.21 12.36 -5.25
C LEU A 259 -3.68 11.32 -4.24
N SER A 260 -3.59 11.61 -2.93
CA SER A 260 -4.02 10.69 -1.87
C SER A 260 -5.54 10.52 -1.86
N ARG A 261 -6.00 9.32 -2.19
CA ARG A 261 -7.41 8.93 -2.15
C ARG A 261 -8.00 9.03 -0.74
N ASN A 262 -7.23 8.63 0.26
CA ASN A 262 -7.65 8.71 1.66
C ASN A 262 -7.82 10.17 2.11
N ARG A 263 -6.86 11.05 1.76
CA ARG A 263 -6.98 12.48 2.03
C ARG A 263 -8.21 13.08 1.33
N ARG A 264 -8.49 12.69 0.08
CA ARG A 264 -9.68 13.13 -0.66
C ARG A 264 -10.97 12.69 0.03
N LEU A 265 -11.08 11.42 0.44
CA LEU A 265 -12.23 10.91 1.18
C LEU A 265 -12.44 11.71 2.47
N GLY A 266 -11.38 11.90 3.27
CA GLY A 266 -11.45 12.73 4.48
C GLY A 266 -11.90 14.16 4.21
N THR A 267 -11.44 14.77 3.09
CA THR A 267 -11.85 16.13 2.70
C THR A 267 -13.36 16.22 2.40
N LEU A 268 -13.94 15.21 1.78
CA LEU A 268 -15.38 15.15 1.54
C LEU A 268 -16.17 15.06 2.86
N LEU A 269 -15.70 14.22 3.78
CA LEU A 269 -16.29 14.09 5.12
C LEU A 269 -16.21 15.42 5.91
N GLY A 270 -15.05 16.08 5.89
CA GLY A 270 -14.85 17.39 6.51
C GLY A 270 -15.73 18.51 5.91
N LYS A 271 -16.08 18.41 4.63
CA LYS A 271 -17.02 19.30 3.96
C LYS A 271 -18.51 19.00 4.31
N GLY A 272 -18.76 17.95 5.10
CA GLY A 272 -20.11 17.57 5.54
C GLY A 272 -20.79 16.50 4.65
N CYS A 273 -20.10 15.87 3.74
CA CYS A 273 -20.65 14.71 3.01
C CYS A 273 -20.87 13.55 3.99
N SER A 274 -21.97 12.82 3.85
CA SER A 274 -22.13 11.55 4.56
C SER A 274 -21.11 10.53 4.08
N VAL A 275 -20.76 9.56 4.91
CA VAL A 275 -19.80 8.48 4.56
C VAL A 275 -20.23 7.78 3.28
N LYS A 276 -21.51 7.42 3.17
CA LYS A 276 -22.07 6.75 1.99
C LYS A 276 -21.92 7.60 0.73
N SER A 277 -22.22 8.90 0.80
CA SER A 277 -22.10 9.82 -0.32
C SER A 277 -20.63 10.00 -0.73
N ALA A 278 -19.75 10.19 0.24
CA ALA A 278 -18.32 10.36 0.01
C ALA A 278 -17.70 9.11 -0.65
N LEU A 279 -18.05 7.91 -0.18
CA LEU A 279 -17.60 6.65 -0.78
C LEU A 279 -18.10 6.47 -2.23
N ASN A 280 -19.34 6.84 -2.51
CA ASN A 280 -19.90 6.77 -3.86
C ASN A 280 -19.25 7.77 -4.84
N GLU A 281 -18.71 8.88 -4.35
CA GLU A 281 -17.97 9.86 -5.18
C GLU A 281 -16.55 9.37 -5.50
N MET A 282 -16.05 8.38 -4.76
CA MET A 282 -14.71 7.83 -4.99
C MET A 282 -14.71 6.85 -6.17
N THR A 283 -13.87 7.10 -7.17
CA THR A 283 -13.68 6.21 -8.33
C THR A 283 -12.83 4.98 -8.02
N MET A 284 -12.09 5.02 -6.92
CA MET A 284 -11.20 3.96 -6.49
C MET A 284 -11.26 3.79 -4.97
N VAL A 285 -10.90 2.58 -4.50
CA VAL A 285 -10.90 2.23 -3.08
C VAL A 285 -9.99 3.15 -2.27
N ALA A 286 -10.50 3.67 -1.15
CA ALA A 286 -9.73 4.32 -0.11
C ALA A 286 -9.48 3.30 1.01
N GLU A 287 -8.28 2.73 1.05
CA GLU A 287 -7.89 1.66 1.99
C GLU A 287 -8.06 2.06 3.46
N GLY A 288 -7.92 3.35 3.76
CA GLY A 288 -8.11 3.90 5.12
C GLY A 288 -9.50 3.68 5.70
N TYR A 289 -10.52 3.49 4.85
CA TYR A 289 -11.86 3.15 5.32
C TYR A 289 -11.85 1.81 6.07
N TYR A 290 -11.33 0.76 5.45
CA TYR A 290 -11.24 -0.56 6.10
C TYR A 290 -10.17 -0.61 7.20
N ALA A 291 -9.07 0.12 7.01
CA ALA A 291 -7.97 0.17 7.96
C ALA A 291 -8.39 0.77 9.31
N ALA A 292 -9.29 1.76 9.33
CA ALA A 292 -9.74 2.40 10.57
C ALA A 292 -10.41 1.42 11.54
N GLU A 293 -11.26 0.53 11.05
CA GLU A 293 -11.90 -0.52 11.87
C GLU A 293 -10.85 -1.48 12.45
N CYS A 294 -9.88 -1.87 11.64
CA CYS A 294 -8.84 -2.79 12.07
C CYS A 294 -7.91 -2.19 13.12
N ILE A 295 -7.43 -0.96 12.89
CA ILE A 295 -6.58 -0.24 13.85
C ILE A 295 -7.32 -0.07 15.19
N ARG A 296 -8.61 0.27 15.15
CA ARG A 296 -9.43 0.36 16.36
C ARG A 296 -9.44 -0.94 17.16
N ARG A 297 -9.64 -2.07 16.50
CA ARG A 297 -9.62 -3.39 17.16
C ARG A 297 -8.25 -3.73 17.72
N SER A 298 -7.20 -3.50 16.95
CA SER A 298 -5.82 -3.77 17.39
C SER A 298 -5.42 -2.90 18.58
N SER A 299 -5.80 -1.60 18.60
CA SER A 299 -5.50 -0.72 19.72
C SER A 299 -6.18 -1.15 21.03
N MET A 300 -7.40 -1.68 20.94
CA MET A 300 -8.10 -2.23 22.11
C MET A 300 -7.36 -3.44 22.73
N HIS A 301 -6.68 -4.25 21.93
CA HIS A 301 -5.89 -5.37 22.45
C HIS A 301 -4.55 -4.94 23.04
N THR A 302 -3.92 -3.91 22.46
CA THR A 302 -2.61 -3.42 22.91
C THR A 302 -2.72 -2.42 24.06
N GLY A 303 -3.89 -1.82 24.26
CA GLY A 303 -4.10 -0.76 25.25
C GLY A 303 -3.42 0.55 24.90
N VAL A 304 -2.99 0.75 23.67
CA VAL A 304 -2.37 2.00 23.21
C VAL A 304 -3.45 3.02 22.89
N ASP A 305 -3.23 4.23 23.40
CA ASP A 305 -4.11 5.38 23.15
C ASP A 305 -3.94 5.88 21.73
N MET A 306 -5.02 5.90 20.94
CA MET A 306 -5.00 6.20 19.52
C MET A 306 -6.02 7.31 19.15
N PRO A 307 -5.93 8.49 19.77
CA PRO A 307 -6.98 9.50 19.67
C PRO A 307 -7.24 10.00 18.25
N ILE A 308 -6.23 10.01 17.38
CA ILE A 308 -6.41 10.45 15.98
C ILE A 308 -7.10 9.35 15.17
N ALA A 309 -6.66 8.10 15.29
CA ALA A 309 -7.31 6.98 14.62
C ALA A 309 -8.73 6.74 15.14
N ASP A 310 -8.94 6.87 16.44
CA ASP A 310 -10.26 6.78 17.08
C ASP A 310 -11.22 7.85 16.56
N MET A 311 -10.76 9.10 16.44
CA MET A 311 -11.55 10.19 15.85
C MET A 311 -11.99 9.85 14.43
N VAL A 312 -11.11 9.28 13.61
CA VAL A 312 -11.46 8.84 12.24
C VAL A 312 -12.50 7.72 12.28
N TRP A 313 -12.31 6.75 13.16
CA TRP A 313 -13.25 5.63 13.32
C TRP A 313 -14.65 6.10 13.74
N GLU A 314 -14.75 7.01 14.72
CA GLU A 314 -16.01 7.60 15.16
C GLU A 314 -16.77 8.28 14.01
N VAL A 315 -16.06 9.01 13.15
CA VAL A 315 -16.65 9.66 11.97
C VAL A 315 -17.13 8.64 10.94
N LEU A 316 -16.35 7.57 10.68
CA LEU A 316 -16.64 6.60 9.62
C LEU A 316 -17.73 5.61 10.01
N TYR A 317 -17.73 5.13 11.26
CA TYR A 317 -18.53 3.98 11.68
C TYR A 317 -19.59 4.30 12.72
N ASN A 318 -19.41 5.39 13.48
CA ASN A 318 -20.32 5.79 14.56
C ASN A 318 -21.16 7.03 14.22
N ASN A 319 -21.08 7.51 12.97
CA ASN A 319 -21.78 8.69 12.48
C ASN A 319 -21.50 9.96 13.30
N ALA A 320 -20.33 10.05 13.95
CA ALA A 320 -19.96 11.26 14.65
C ALA A 320 -19.77 12.44 13.69
N SER A 321 -20.16 13.64 14.11
CA SER A 321 -19.91 14.86 13.36
C SER A 321 -18.40 15.05 13.17
N ALA A 322 -17.93 15.13 11.94
CA ALA A 322 -16.51 15.37 11.64
C ALA A 322 -15.99 16.67 12.30
N ARG A 323 -16.85 17.70 12.39
CA ARG A 323 -16.56 18.98 13.06
C ARG A 323 -16.36 18.80 14.57
N ASP A 324 -17.30 18.13 15.23
CA ASP A 324 -17.27 18.01 16.69
C ASP A 324 -16.15 17.05 17.14
N ALA A 325 -15.96 15.96 16.41
CA ALA A 325 -14.88 15.01 16.65
C ALA A 325 -13.49 15.67 16.47
N MET A 326 -13.30 16.46 15.42
CA MET A 326 -12.06 17.21 15.22
C MET A 326 -11.87 18.29 16.29
N LEU A 327 -12.93 19.01 16.69
CA LEU A 327 -12.86 19.99 17.76
C LEU A 327 -12.48 19.36 19.11
N ALA A 328 -12.99 18.17 19.42
CA ALA A 328 -12.57 17.42 20.60
C ALA A 328 -11.10 17.04 20.53
N LEU A 329 -10.63 16.55 19.36
CA LEU A 329 -9.23 16.18 19.13
C LEU A 329 -8.28 17.38 19.35
N THR A 330 -8.64 18.60 18.90
CA THR A 330 -7.79 19.81 19.09
C THR A 330 -7.48 20.13 20.54
N LYS A 331 -8.30 19.65 21.50
CA LYS A 331 -8.11 19.93 22.93
C LYS A 331 -7.09 19.00 23.59
N ILE A 332 -6.77 17.88 22.95
CA ILE A 332 -5.88 16.85 23.49
C ILE A 332 -4.55 16.73 22.71
N LEU A 333 -4.50 17.22 21.48
CA LEU A 333 -3.25 17.31 20.72
C LEU A 333 -2.29 18.32 21.39
N LYS A 334 -1.00 17.95 21.46
CA LYS A 334 0.06 18.75 22.07
C LYS A 334 1.15 19.04 21.03
#